data_9bee6a706dfd60f5cab76b036186d048
#
_entry.id   9bee6a706dfd60f5cab76b036186d048
#
_cell.length_a   1.000
_cell.length_b   1.000
_cell.length_c   1.000
_cell.angle_alpha   90.00
_cell.angle_beta   90.00
_cell.angle_gamma   90.00
#
_symmetry.space_group_name_H-M   'P 1'
#
loop_
_entity.id
_entity.type
_entity.pdbx_description
1 polymer ?
#
loop_
_entity_poly.entity_id
_entity_poly.type
_entity_poly.pdbx_seq_one_letter_code
_entity_poly.pdbx_strand_id
1 'polypeptide(L)'
;MSFFVHNTMTRTKEEFIPIDGKTVRMYTCGPTVYNYAHIGNFRAYVFEDLLRRYIKFCGYNVIQVQNLTDVDDKTILGSINAGTSLKEFTSKYIKAFHEDLKLLNIEPAEHYPAATDYIPQMIEMIKKLIDLDYAYESGDGSVYYRINKFDRYGNLAKLDRDGMRSGVRIDSDEYEKDNIGDFALWKGYTENDGDVFWNSPWGKGRPGWHIECSAMSTCLLYTSPSPRDRVLSRMPSSA
;
A
#
# COMPACT_ATOMS: atom_id res chain seq x y z
N MET A 1 -30.96 -2.83 -1.38
CA MET A 1 -30.92 -2.70 -2.85
C MET A 1 -29.65 -3.41 -3.29
N SER A 2 -29.74 -4.41 -4.18
CA SER A 2 -28.53 -5.09 -4.68
C SER A 2 -27.87 -4.26 -5.78
N PHE A 3 -26.56 -4.28 -5.86
CA PHE A 3 -25.82 -3.69 -6.96
C PHE A 3 -24.69 -4.61 -7.43
N PHE A 4 -24.22 -4.38 -8.64
CA PHE A 4 -23.23 -5.24 -9.29
C PHE A 4 -21.97 -4.46 -9.57
N VAL A 5 -20.84 -5.08 -9.29
CA VAL A 5 -19.50 -4.55 -9.54
C VAL A 5 -18.70 -5.50 -10.42
N HIS A 6 -17.76 -4.95 -11.16
CA HIS A 6 -16.79 -5.78 -11.87
C HIS A 6 -15.76 -6.31 -10.87
N ASN A 7 -15.69 -7.64 -10.74
CA ASN A 7 -14.67 -8.28 -9.92
C ASN A 7 -13.42 -8.55 -10.77
N THR A 8 -12.32 -7.89 -10.43
CA THR A 8 -11.06 -8.03 -11.17
C THR A 8 -10.49 -9.46 -11.13
N MET A 9 -10.73 -10.21 -10.05
CA MET A 9 -10.26 -11.59 -9.93
C MET A 9 -10.97 -12.53 -10.91
N THR A 10 -12.28 -12.45 -11.01
CA THR A 10 -13.11 -13.32 -11.87
C THR A 10 -13.29 -12.76 -13.27
N ARG A 11 -13.05 -11.45 -13.47
CA ARG A 11 -13.29 -10.69 -14.70
C ARG A 11 -14.76 -10.65 -15.11
N THR A 12 -15.65 -10.85 -14.17
CA THR A 12 -17.10 -10.82 -14.38
C THR A 12 -17.77 -9.73 -13.56
N LYS A 13 -18.96 -9.34 -13.99
CA LYS A 13 -19.83 -8.46 -13.22
C LYS A 13 -20.60 -9.31 -12.24
N GLU A 14 -20.43 -9.07 -10.94
CA GLU A 14 -21.00 -9.87 -9.85
C GLU A 14 -21.82 -9.02 -8.91
N GLU A 15 -22.80 -9.63 -8.26
CA GLU A 15 -23.53 -8.97 -7.17
C GLU A 15 -22.58 -8.70 -6.01
N PHE A 16 -22.59 -7.48 -5.52
CA PHE A 16 -21.77 -7.10 -4.38
C PHE A 16 -22.40 -7.58 -3.08
N ILE A 17 -21.70 -8.44 -2.35
CA ILE A 17 -22.13 -8.98 -1.05
C ILE A 17 -21.03 -8.67 -0.02
N PRO A 18 -21.32 -7.81 0.99
CA PRO A 18 -20.37 -7.55 2.07
C PRO A 18 -20.04 -8.81 2.87
N ILE A 19 -18.80 -8.91 3.35
CA ILE A 19 -18.33 -10.09 4.11
C ILE A 19 -19.06 -10.21 5.46
N ASP A 20 -19.33 -9.09 6.13
CA ASP A 20 -19.96 -9.02 7.46
C ASP A 20 -21.34 -8.34 7.44
N GLY A 21 -22.13 -8.65 6.44
CA GLY A 21 -23.54 -8.30 6.35
C GLY A 21 -23.82 -6.87 5.95
N LYS A 22 -23.67 -5.89 6.83
CA LYS A 22 -24.03 -4.49 6.56
C LYS A 22 -22.86 -3.53 6.43
N THR A 23 -21.65 -3.93 6.80
CA THR A 23 -20.49 -3.06 6.79
C THR A 23 -19.55 -3.42 5.66
N VAL A 24 -19.29 -2.45 4.79
CA VAL A 24 -18.30 -2.52 3.73
C VAL A 24 -17.01 -1.90 4.23
N ARG A 25 -15.95 -2.68 4.25
CA ARG A 25 -14.60 -2.19 4.53
C ARG A 25 -13.89 -1.91 3.22
N MET A 26 -13.52 -0.67 3.02
CA MET A 26 -12.94 -0.16 1.77
C MET A 26 -11.53 0.36 2.04
N TYR A 27 -10.54 -0.19 1.34
CA TYR A 27 -9.19 0.36 1.33
C TYR A 27 -8.93 1.04 0.00
N THR A 28 -8.45 2.26 0.05
CA THR A 28 -8.09 3.05 -1.12
C THR A 28 -6.69 3.62 -0.96
N CYS A 29 -5.94 3.70 -2.06
CA CYS A 29 -4.62 4.31 -2.02
C CYS A 29 -4.74 5.83 -2.07
N GLY A 30 -4.14 6.48 -1.09
CA GLY A 30 -3.99 7.92 -1.06
C GLY A 30 -2.72 8.40 -1.78
N PRO A 31 -2.34 9.67 -1.62
CA PRO A 31 -1.18 10.24 -2.28
C PRO A 31 0.14 9.85 -1.60
N THR A 32 1.21 9.81 -2.41
CA THR A 32 2.57 10.01 -1.90
C THR A 32 2.77 11.52 -1.72
N VAL A 33 2.98 11.94 -0.48
CA VAL A 33 2.88 13.36 -0.08
C VAL A 33 4.21 14.11 -0.24
N TYR A 34 4.78 14.06 -1.44
CA TYR A 34 6.00 14.80 -1.82
C TYR A 34 5.71 16.05 -2.63
N ASN A 35 4.48 16.19 -3.14
CA ASN A 35 4.04 17.33 -3.95
C ASN A 35 2.52 17.48 -3.85
N TYR A 36 1.98 18.60 -4.35
CA TYR A 36 0.55 18.79 -4.50
C TYR A 36 -0.06 17.74 -5.42
N ALA A 37 -1.21 17.21 -5.03
CA ALA A 37 -1.97 16.32 -5.89
C ALA A 37 -2.45 17.05 -7.15
N HIS A 38 -2.49 16.37 -8.28
CA HIS A 38 -2.97 16.91 -9.53
C HIS A 38 -4.30 16.27 -9.95
N ILE A 39 -4.92 16.79 -10.99
CA ILE A 39 -6.24 16.34 -11.46
C ILE A 39 -6.29 14.82 -11.73
N GLY A 40 -5.19 14.21 -12.15
CA GLY A 40 -5.13 12.77 -12.37
C GLY A 40 -5.29 11.97 -11.09
N ASN A 41 -4.76 12.45 -9.95
CA ASN A 41 -4.95 11.83 -8.64
C ASN A 41 -6.41 12.03 -8.18
N PHE A 42 -6.93 13.25 -8.30
CA PHE A 42 -8.31 13.54 -7.88
C PHE A 42 -9.36 12.78 -8.68
N ARG A 43 -9.09 12.41 -9.93
CA ARG A 43 -9.97 11.52 -10.69
C ARG A 43 -10.22 10.20 -9.95
N ALA A 44 -9.19 9.60 -9.34
CA ALA A 44 -9.34 8.38 -8.55
C ALA A 44 -10.15 8.66 -7.29
N TYR A 45 -9.83 9.71 -6.54
CA TYR A 45 -10.49 10.04 -5.28
C TYR A 45 -11.97 10.40 -5.46
N VAL A 46 -12.32 11.11 -6.53
CA VAL A 46 -13.74 11.40 -6.88
C VAL A 46 -14.48 10.09 -7.23
N PHE A 47 -13.83 9.17 -7.95
CA PHE A 47 -14.43 7.87 -8.25
C PHE A 47 -14.65 7.04 -6.98
N GLU A 48 -13.69 7.03 -6.08
CA GLU A 48 -13.77 6.35 -4.78
C GLU A 48 -14.91 6.93 -3.92
N ASP A 49 -15.05 8.26 -3.89
CA ASP A 49 -16.15 8.95 -3.20
C ASP A 49 -17.51 8.61 -3.80
N LEU A 50 -17.61 8.60 -5.12
CA LEU A 50 -18.84 8.20 -5.81
C LEU A 50 -19.23 6.76 -5.44
N LEU A 51 -18.28 5.83 -5.46
CA LEU A 51 -18.49 4.45 -5.06
C LEU A 51 -18.93 4.36 -3.59
N ARG A 52 -18.25 5.06 -2.70
CA ARG A 52 -18.59 5.14 -1.27
C ARG A 52 -20.03 5.63 -1.05
N ARG A 53 -20.40 6.76 -1.68
CA ARG A 53 -21.76 7.32 -1.59
C ARG A 53 -22.80 6.36 -2.15
N TYR A 54 -22.50 5.68 -3.23
CA TYR A 54 -23.41 4.71 -3.82
C TYR A 54 -23.61 3.48 -2.90
N ILE A 55 -22.55 2.97 -2.30
CA ILE A 55 -22.62 1.89 -1.31
C ILE A 55 -23.51 2.30 -0.12
N LYS A 56 -23.33 3.52 0.40
CA LYS A 56 -24.19 4.07 1.46
C LYS A 56 -25.64 4.22 1.00
N PHE A 57 -25.86 4.70 -0.22
CA PHE A 57 -27.21 4.79 -0.81
C PHE A 57 -27.90 3.42 -0.91
N CYS A 58 -27.16 2.35 -1.17
CA CYS A 58 -27.66 0.98 -1.15
C CYS A 58 -27.99 0.46 0.27
N GLY A 59 -27.76 1.23 1.31
CA GLY A 59 -28.10 0.89 2.69
C GLY A 59 -26.99 0.21 3.49
N TYR A 60 -25.76 0.24 3.00
CA TYR A 60 -24.60 -0.31 3.71
C TYR A 60 -23.87 0.76 4.52
N ASN A 61 -23.24 0.38 5.63
CA ASN A 61 -22.26 1.20 6.31
C ASN A 61 -20.91 1.07 5.59
N VAL A 62 -20.15 2.15 5.52
CA VAL A 62 -18.82 2.12 4.91
C VAL A 62 -17.77 2.55 5.94
N ILE A 63 -16.72 1.77 6.08
CA ILE A 63 -15.50 2.13 6.78
C ILE A 63 -14.40 2.20 5.72
N GLN A 64 -13.94 3.40 5.42
CA GLN A 64 -12.89 3.63 4.42
C GLN A 64 -11.58 3.96 5.11
N VAL A 65 -10.53 3.33 4.64
CA VAL A 65 -9.14 3.64 4.97
C VAL A 65 -8.49 4.15 3.69
N GLN A 66 -7.90 5.35 3.76
CA GLN A 66 -7.11 5.92 2.66
C GLN A 66 -5.73 6.29 3.19
N ASN A 67 -4.69 5.58 2.76
CA ASN A 67 -3.35 5.80 3.30
C ASN A 67 -2.71 7.09 2.81
N LEU A 68 -1.74 7.56 3.58
CA LEU A 68 -0.82 8.63 3.20
C LEU A 68 0.59 8.03 3.15
N THR A 69 1.21 8.00 1.97
CA THR A 69 2.60 7.58 1.83
C THR A 69 3.50 8.77 2.12
N ASP A 70 3.91 8.88 3.37
CA ASP A 70 4.74 9.97 3.89
C ASP A 70 6.22 9.60 4.02
N VAL A 71 6.58 8.35 3.64
CA VAL A 71 7.96 7.89 3.49
C VAL A 71 8.13 7.18 2.15
N ASP A 72 8.99 7.72 1.30
CA ASP A 72 9.29 7.23 -0.04
C ASP A 72 10.56 7.92 -0.55
N ASP A 73 11.20 7.43 -1.58
CA ASP A 73 12.40 8.06 -2.17
C ASP A 73 12.19 9.54 -2.49
N LYS A 74 10.99 9.89 -2.99
CA LYS A 74 10.66 11.28 -3.37
C LYS A 74 10.41 12.18 -2.17
N THR A 75 9.77 11.66 -1.11
CA THR A 75 9.54 12.44 0.12
C THR A 75 10.85 12.68 0.86
N ILE A 76 11.73 11.68 0.91
CA ILE A 76 13.06 11.79 1.52
C ILE A 76 13.91 12.82 0.76
N LEU A 77 14.07 12.65 -0.55
CA LEU A 77 14.81 13.59 -1.38
C LEU A 77 14.24 15.00 -1.28
N GLY A 78 12.91 15.13 -1.26
CA GLY A 78 12.23 16.42 -1.12
C GLY A 78 12.52 17.09 0.21
N SER A 79 12.54 16.36 1.31
CA SER A 79 12.84 16.89 2.66
C SER A 79 14.30 17.33 2.77
N ILE A 80 15.24 16.56 2.23
CA ILE A 80 16.66 16.90 2.18
C ILE A 80 16.88 18.17 1.36
N ASN A 81 16.31 18.26 0.16
CA ASN A 81 16.41 19.43 -0.70
C ASN A 81 15.78 20.69 -0.08
N ALA A 82 14.73 20.52 0.71
CA ALA A 82 14.08 21.61 1.43
C ALA A 82 14.82 22.00 2.74
N GLY A 83 15.78 21.21 3.20
CA GLY A 83 16.48 21.43 4.47
C GLY A 83 15.56 21.32 5.70
N THR A 84 14.52 20.47 5.63
CA THR A 84 13.53 20.27 6.68
C THR A 84 13.42 18.79 7.06
N SER A 85 12.83 18.49 8.21
CA SER A 85 12.54 17.11 8.58
C SER A 85 11.51 16.50 7.63
N LEU A 86 11.53 15.16 7.46
CA LEU A 86 10.55 14.43 6.65
C LEU A 86 9.12 14.77 7.06
N LYS A 87 8.85 14.79 8.36
CA LYS A 87 7.53 15.11 8.92
C LYS A 87 7.06 16.52 8.58
N GLU A 88 7.94 17.50 8.69
CA GLU A 88 7.62 18.89 8.36
C GLU A 88 7.35 19.05 6.87
N PHE A 89 8.20 18.45 6.03
CA PHE A 89 8.05 18.45 4.58
C PHE A 89 6.70 17.85 4.15
N THR A 90 6.37 16.66 4.61
CA THR A 90 5.17 15.93 4.21
C THR A 90 3.89 16.56 4.77
N SER A 91 3.92 17.11 5.99
CA SER A 91 2.77 17.75 6.64
C SER A 91 2.14 18.86 5.79
N LYS A 92 2.95 19.62 5.06
CA LYS A 92 2.49 20.65 4.14
C LYS A 92 1.57 20.08 3.05
N TYR A 93 1.98 18.97 2.45
CA TYR A 93 1.23 18.34 1.36
C TYR A 93 0.03 17.54 1.85
N ILE A 94 0.14 16.94 3.04
CA ILE A 94 -1.01 16.30 3.72
C ILE A 94 -2.11 17.33 3.97
N LYS A 95 -1.74 18.50 4.50
CA LYS A 95 -2.70 19.58 4.73
C LYS A 95 -3.37 20.03 3.43
N ALA A 96 -2.58 20.29 2.39
CA ALA A 96 -3.10 20.69 1.09
C ALA A 96 -4.03 19.62 0.49
N PHE A 97 -3.67 18.35 0.60
CA PHE A 97 -4.51 17.24 0.16
C PHE A 97 -5.89 17.25 0.84
N HIS A 98 -5.95 17.42 2.16
CA HIS A 98 -7.23 17.49 2.87
C HIS A 98 -8.05 18.74 2.51
N GLU A 99 -7.40 19.87 2.28
CA GLU A 99 -8.06 21.09 1.80
C GLU A 99 -8.69 20.88 0.41
N ASP A 100 -7.95 20.24 -0.51
CA ASP A 100 -8.43 19.92 -1.83
C ASP A 100 -9.58 18.90 -1.83
N LEU A 101 -9.53 17.85 -1.00
CA LEU A 101 -10.65 16.91 -0.81
C LEU A 101 -11.93 17.66 -0.40
N LYS A 102 -11.80 18.62 0.52
CA LYS A 102 -12.92 19.44 0.98
C LYS A 102 -13.46 20.34 -0.13
N LEU A 103 -12.58 20.98 -0.92
CA LEU A 103 -12.99 21.82 -2.05
C LEU A 103 -13.75 21.02 -3.11
N LEU A 104 -13.37 19.77 -3.34
CA LEU A 104 -14.04 18.86 -4.25
C LEU A 104 -15.28 18.18 -3.66
N ASN A 105 -15.66 18.53 -2.43
CA ASN A 105 -16.80 17.92 -1.72
C ASN A 105 -16.70 16.40 -1.60
N ILE A 106 -15.49 15.86 -1.50
CA ILE A 106 -15.22 14.45 -1.23
C ILE A 106 -15.47 14.17 0.24
N GLU A 107 -16.25 13.14 0.56
CA GLU A 107 -16.49 12.75 1.95
C GLU A 107 -15.18 12.26 2.60
N PRO A 108 -14.86 12.70 3.84
CA PRO A 108 -13.68 12.22 4.53
C PRO A 108 -13.78 10.71 4.80
N ALA A 109 -12.67 10.00 4.60
CA ALA A 109 -12.54 8.62 5.04
C ALA A 109 -12.52 8.55 6.58
N GLU A 110 -12.86 7.39 7.15
CA GLU A 110 -12.81 7.17 8.60
C GLU A 110 -11.36 7.18 9.11
N HIS A 111 -10.40 6.77 8.26
CA HIS A 111 -8.98 6.70 8.64
C HIS A 111 -8.08 7.18 7.50
N TYR A 112 -7.09 8.00 7.88
CA TYR A 112 -5.99 8.43 7.01
C TYR A 112 -4.64 8.04 7.66
N PRO A 113 -4.27 6.74 7.66
CA PRO A 113 -3.02 6.32 8.26
C PRO A 113 -1.82 6.83 7.47
N ALA A 114 -0.82 7.41 8.16
CA ALA A 114 0.47 7.70 7.58
C ALA A 114 1.37 6.45 7.66
N ALA A 115 2.16 6.19 6.63
CA ALA A 115 3.02 5.01 6.59
C ALA A 115 4.01 4.98 7.76
N THR A 116 4.55 6.15 8.14
CA THR A 116 5.51 6.27 9.25
C THR A 116 4.93 5.86 10.62
N ASP A 117 3.61 5.91 10.81
CA ASP A 117 2.94 5.49 12.05
C ASP A 117 2.81 3.96 12.17
N TYR A 118 3.07 3.22 11.11
CA TYR A 118 2.88 1.76 11.03
C TYR A 118 4.18 0.96 10.85
N ILE A 119 5.33 1.57 11.04
CA ILE A 119 6.64 0.91 10.91
C ILE A 119 6.76 -0.36 11.76
N PRO A 120 6.38 -0.39 13.05
CA PRO A 120 6.45 -1.61 13.85
C PRO A 120 5.60 -2.74 13.27
N GLN A 121 4.40 -2.45 12.77
CA GLN A 121 3.49 -3.41 12.18
C GLN A 121 4.03 -3.97 10.85
N MET A 122 4.69 -3.12 10.05
CA MET A 122 5.39 -3.54 8.83
C MET A 122 6.52 -4.51 9.16
N ILE A 123 7.36 -4.18 10.14
CA ILE A 123 8.46 -5.05 10.59
C ILE A 123 7.92 -6.41 11.06
N GLU A 124 6.87 -6.44 11.86
CA GLU A 124 6.24 -7.69 12.31
C GLU A 124 5.66 -8.51 11.15
N MET A 125 5.08 -7.87 10.17
CA MET A 125 4.57 -8.56 8.97
C MET A 125 5.71 -9.15 8.15
N ILE A 126 6.80 -8.40 7.96
CA ILE A 126 7.99 -8.86 7.24
C ILE A 126 8.63 -10.06 7.95
N LYS A 127 8.78 -10.02 9.29
CA LYS A 127 9.27 -11.17 10.06
C LYS A 127 8.48 -12.44 9.79
N LYS A 128 7.13 -12.34 9.82
CA LYS A 128 6.25 -13.48 9.53
C LYS A 128 6.45 -14.01 8.10
N LEU A 129 6.70 -13.13 7.13
CA LEU A 129 6.96 -13.54 5.76
C LEU A 129 8.31 -14.25 5.63
N ILE A 130 9.33 -13.82 6.36
CA ILE A 130 10.63 -14.50 6.43
C ILE A 130 10.49 -15.88 7.09
N ASP A 131 9.83 -15.96 8.25
CA ASP A 131 9.60 -17.22 8.97
C ASP A 131 8.86 -18.27 8.12
N LEU A 132 8.04 -17.81 7.18
CA LEU A 132 7.27 -18.63 6.24
C LEU A 132 7.95 -18.84 4.88
N ASP A 133 9.18 -18.37 4.73
CA ASP A 133 9.98 -18.45 3.49
C ASP A 133 9.36 -17.72 2.27
N TYR A 134 8.48 -16.73 2.53
CA TYR A 134 7.97 -15.83 1.50
C TYR A 134 8.82 -14.56 1.31
N ALA A 135 9.76 -14.31 2.20
CA ALA A 135 10.71 -13.21 2.08
C ALA A 135 12.11 -13.67 2.47
N TYR A 136 13.10 -12.92 2.04
CA TYR A 136 14.51 -13.18 2.33
C TYR A 136 15.28 -11.89 2.55
N GLU A 137 16.29 -11.98 3.38
CA GLU A 137 17.22 -10.89 3.68
C GLU A 137 18.36 -10.89 2.67
N SER A 138 18.72 -9.71 2.17
CA SER A 138 19.89 -9.48 1.33
C SER A 138 21.09 -9.01 2.17
N GLY A 139 22.30 -9.15 1.61
CA GLY A 139 23.54 -8.77 2.29
C GLY A 139 23.67 -7.27 2.63
N ASP A 140 22.87 -6.42 2.01
CA ASP A 140 22.80 -4.96 2.26
C ASP A 140 21.81 -4.55 3.38
N GLY A 141 21.16 -5.52 4.04
CA GLY A 141 20.13 -5.27 5.04
C GLY A 141 18.73 -4.99 4.46
N SER A 142 18.56 -5.15 3.15
CA SER A 142 17.26 -5.10 2.51
C SER A 142 16.53 -6.44 2.65
N VAL A 143 15.18 -6.41 2.61
CA VAL A 143 14.36 -7.63 2.61
C VAL A 143 13.46 -7.60 1.39
N TYR A 144 13.43 -8.70 0.65
CA TYR A 144 12.66 -8.86 -0.58
C TYR A 144 11.57 -9.91 -0.42
N TYR A 145 10.43 -9.69 -1.09
CA TYR A 145 9.38 -10.67 -1.22
C TYR A 145 9.71 -11.64 -2.34
N ARG A 146 9.64 -12.93 -2.06
CA ARG A 146 9.94 -14.03 -2.99
C ARG A 146 8.71 -14.42 -3.78
N ILE A 147 8.50 -13.78 -4.94
CA ILE A 147 7.28 -13.98 -5.74
C ILE A 147 7.10 -15.42 -6.24
N ASN A 148 8.19 -16.15 -6.46
CA ASN A 148 8.13 -17.52 -6.95
C ASN A 148 7.57 -18.52 -5.92
N LYS A 149 7.55 -18.17 -4.63
CA LYS A 149 6.95 -18.98 -3.58
C LYS A 149 5.43 -18.84 -3.51
N PHE A 150 4.88 -17.79 -4.09
CA PHE A 150 3.44 -17.57 -4.09
C PHE A 150 2.85 -17.92 -5.45
N ASP A 151 2.33 -19.14 -5.58
CA ASP A 151 1.81 -19.67 -6.87
C ASP A 151 0.70 -18.82 -7.49
N ARG A 152 -0.04 -18.07 -6.66
CA ARG A 152 -1.13 -17.20 -7.12
C ARG A 152 -0.70 -15.76 -7.40
N TYR A 153 0.59 -15.43 -7.25
CA TYR A 153 1.08 -14.08 -7.55
C TYR A 153 0.78 -13.72 -9.01
N GLY A 154 0.25 -12.52 -9.20
CA GLY A 154 -0.12 -12.05 -10.54
C GLY A 154 -1.51 -12.49 -11.05
N ASN A 155 -2.23 -13.40 -10.34
CA ASN A 155 -3.55 -13.87 -10.80
C ASN A 155 -4.58 -12.75 -10.90
N LEU A 156 -4.55 -11.78 -9.99
CA LEU A 156 -5.46 -10.62 -10.03
C LEU A 156 -5.23 -9.78 -11.27
N ALA A 157 -3.98 -9.43 -11.54
CA ALA A 157 -3.59 -8.60 -12.68
C ALA A 157 -3.43 -9.42 -13.99
N LYS A 158 -3.51 -10.76 -13.93
CA LYS A 158 -3.18 -11.67 -15.04
C LYS A 158 -1.81 -11.38 -15.63
N LEU A 159 -0.82 -11.23 -14.76
CA LEU A 159 0.55 -10.99 -15.18
C LEU A 159 1.09 -12.20 -15.97
N ASP A 160 1.68 -11.92 -17.10
CA ASP A 160 2.47 -12.90 -17.86
C ASP A 160 3.84 -13.05 -17.16
N ARG A 161 3.97 -14.10 -16.33
CA ARG A 161 5.20 -14.38 -15.58
C ARG A 161 6.39 -14.68 -16.51
N ASP A 162 6.13 -15.28 -17.66
CA ASP A 162 7.19 -15.63 -18.60
C ASP A 162 7.65 -14.39 -19.39
N GLY A 163 6.75 -13.48 -19.69
CA GLY A 163 7.06 -12.18 -20.29
C GLY A 163 7.82 -11.24 -19.36
N MET A 164 7.64 -11.32 -18.04
CA MET A 164 8.39 -10.53 -17.07
C MET A 164 9.89 -10.90 -16.98
N ARG A 165 10.26 -12.13 -17.40
CA ARG A 165 11.67 -12.56 -17.46
C ARG A 165 12.46 -11.92 -18.59
N SER A 166 11.81 -11.35 -19.58
CA SER A 166 12.45 -10.90 -20.82
C SER A 166 12.59 -9.40 -21.02
N GLY A 167 12.23 -8.56 -20.04
CA GLY A 167 12.59 -7.18 -20.23
C GLY A 167 11.62 -6.11 -19.78
N VAL A 168 12.24 -5.03 -19.38
CA VAL A 168 11.80 -3.64 -19.44
C VAL A 168 10.87 -3.16 -18.34
N ARG A 169 11.45 -2.38 -17.49
CA ARG A 169 11.04 -1.42 -16.44
C ARG A 169 11.36 -1.86 -15.03
N ILE A 170 12.67 -1.88 -14.75
CA ILE A 170 13.21 -1.89 -13.40
C ILE A 170 14.17 -0.71 -13.32
N ASP A 171 13.60 0.49 -13.24
CA ASP A 171 14.39 1.73 -13.05
C ASP A 171 14.42 2.19 -11.58
N SER A 172 13.98 1.39 -10.63
CA SER A 172 13.89 1.88 -9.25
C SER A 172 14.59 1.06 -8.17
N ASP A 173 14.99 -0.18 -8.44
CA ASP A 173 15.64 -1.00 -7.42
C ASP A 173 16.90 -1.69 -7.97
N GLU A 174 18.03 -1.00 -7.94
CA GLU A 174 19.38 -1.51 -8.29
C GLU A 174 19.99 -2.33 -7.14
N TYR A 175 19.23 -3.29 -6.55
CA TYR A 175 19.73 -4.10 -5.45
C TYR A 175 19.96 -5.56 -5.88
N GLU A 176 20.83 -6.26 -5.15
CA GLU A 176 21.07 -7.70 -5.33
C GLU A 176 19.80 -8.48 -5.00
N LYS A 177 19.07 -8.91 -6.03
CA LYS A 177 17.85 -9.72 -5.91
C LYS A 177 18.12 -11.15 -6.37
N ASP A 178 17.57 -12.12 -5.66
CA ASP A 178 17.59 -13.53 -6.10
C ASP A 178 16.82 -13.71 -7.42
N ASN A 179 15.82 -12.85 -7.66
CA ASN A 179 15.00 -12.88 -8.86
C ASN A 179 14.60 -11.45 -9.28
N ILE A 180 14.65 -11.18 -10.58
CA ILE A 180 14.30 -9.87 -11.17
C ILE A 180 12.88 -9.41 -10.81
N GLY A 181 11.94 -10.34 -10.57
CA GLY A 181 10.57 -10.02 -10.21
C GLY A 181 10.34 -9.74 -8.72
N ASP A 182 11.29 -10.05 -7.84
CA ASP A 182 11.12 -9.85 -6.39
C ASP A 182 11.12 -8.34 -6.09
N PHE A 183 10.34 -7.93 -5.09
CA PHE A 183 10.21 -6.52 -4.72
C PHE A 183 10.58 -6.29 -3.25
N ALA A 184 11.10 -5.09 -2.97
CA ALA A 184 11.53 -4.73 -1.63
C ALA A 184 10.34 -4.59 -0.67
N LEU A 185 10.44 -5.27 0.47
CA LEU A 185 9.57 -5.08 1.64
C LEU A 185 10.21 -4.12 2.64
N TRP A 186 11.55 -4.16 2.74
CA TRP A 186 12.38 -3.28 3.54
C TRP A 186 13.59 -2.89 2.71
N LYS A 187 13.91 -1.62 2.66
CA LYS A 187 15.10 -1.10 2.00
C LYS A 187 16.16 -0.81 3.04
N GLY A 188 17.33 -1.44 2.93
CA GLY A 188 18.50 -1.14 3.75
C GLY A 188 18.90 0.33 3.63
N TYR A 189 19.43 0.88 4.71
CA TYR A 189 19.85 2.28 4.76
C TYR A 189 20.97 2.58 3.78
N THR A 190 20.87 3.70 3.10
CA THR A 190 21.91 4.29 2.26
C THR A 190 22.17 5.74 2.68
N GLU A 191 23.31 6.29 2.29
CA GLU A 191 23.63 7.71 2.57
C GLU A 191 22.62 8.68 1.95
N ASN A 192 21.94 8.27 0.89
CA ASN A 192 20.88 9.05 0.24
C ASN A 192 19.63 9.22 1.10
N ASP A 193 19.46 8.37 2.11
CA ASP A 193 18.32 8.45 3.03
C ASP A 193 18.52 9.52 4.13
N GLY A 194 19.74 10.06 4.27
CA GLY A 194 20.07 11.08 5.27
C GLY A 194 19.73 10.62 6.69
N ASP A 195 18.92 11.40 7.40
CA ASP A 195 18.48 11.08 8.77
C ASP A 195 17.20 10.25 8.82
N VAL A 196 16.66 9.81 7.67
CA VAL A 196 15.39 9.09 7.58
C VAL A 196 15.61 7.58 7.57
N PHE A 197 15.59 6.96 8.74
CA PHE A 197 15.66 5.51 8.89
C PHE A 197 14.99 5.05 10.19
N TRP A 198 14.68 3.77 10.24
CA TRP A 198 14.21 3.06 11.43
C TRP A 198 15.09 1.85 11.67
N ASN A 199 15.21 1.47 12.95
CA ASN A 199 15.90 0.24 13.31
C ASN A 199 14.99 -0.96 13.07
N SER A 200 15.53 -1.99 12.45
CA SER A 200 14.86 -3.27 12.22
C SER A 200 15.80 -4.42 12.61
N PRO A 201 15.33 -5.67 12.66
CA PRO A 201 16.20 -6.84 12.86
C PRO A 201 17.27 -6.99 11.77
N TRP A 202 17.02 -6.45 10.59
CA TRP A 202 17.93 -6.52 9.42
C TRP A 202 18.89 -5.34 9.33
N GLY A 203 18.81 -4.42 10.28
CA GLY A 203 19.61 -3.19 10.33
C GLY A 203 18.77 -1.93 10.17
N LYS A 204 19.44 -0.81 10.00
CA LYS A 204 18.81 0.47 9.68
C LYS A 204 18.21 0.42 8.29
N GLY A 205 17.07 1.07 8.09
CA GLY A 205 16.41 1.14 6.78
C GLY A 205 15.02 1.73 6.86
N ARG A 206 14.23 1.49 5.84
CA ARG A 206 12.87 2.01 5.69
C ARG A 206 11.95 1.02 4.95
N PRO A 207 10.62 1.14 5.07
CA PRO A 207 9.71 0.25 4.37
C PRO A 207 9.84 0.36 2.85
N GLY A 208 9.62 -0.75 2.17
CA GLY A 208 9.30 -0.76 0.75
C GLY A 208 7.84 -0.33 0.54
N TRP A 209 7.52 0.15 -0.62
CA TRP A 209 6.20 0.72 -0.91
C TRP A 209 5.04 -0.28 -0.71
N HIS A 210 5.23 -1.53 -1.09
CA HIS A 210 4.15 -2.53 -1.06
C HIS A 210 3.71 -2.98 0.34
N ILE A 211 4.63 -3.01 1.33
CA ILE A 211 4.31 -3.47 2.68
C ILE A 211 3.44 -2.45 3.43
N GLU A 212 3.51 -1.17 3.07
CA GLU A 212 2.77 -0.10 3.73
C GLU A 212 1.27 -0.36 3.70
N CYS A 213 0.69 -0.48 2.50
CA CYS A 213 -0.74 -0.74 2.33
C CYS A 213 -1.16 -2.06 2.98
N SER A 214 -0.31 -3.09 2.89
CA SER A 214 -0.59 -4.40 3.48
C SER A 214 -0.70 -4.33 5.00
N ALA A 215 0.23 -3.66 5.66
CA ALA A 215 0.22 -3.50 7.11
C ALA A 215 -0.96 -2.61 7.57
N MET A 216 -1.16 -1.45 6.95
CA MET A 216 -2.23 -0.53 7.32
C MET A 216 -3.62 -1.11 7.10
N SER A 217 -3.87 -1.79 5.96
CA SER A 217 -5.15 -2.43 5.70
C SER A 217 -5.43 -3.57 6.67
N THR A 218 -4.42 -4.38 6.99
CA THR A 218 -4.56 -5.48 7.96
C THR A 218 -4.88 -4.95 9.35
N CYS A 219 -4.22 -3.89 9.80
CA CYS A 219 -4.45 -3.32 11.12
C CYS A 219 -5.82 -2.66 11.27
N LEU A 220 -6.29 -1.97 10.23
CA LEU A 220 -7.47 -1.10 10.35
C LEU A 220 -8.77 -1.73 9.86
N LEU A 221 -8.69 -2.68 8.93
CA LEU A 221 -9.88 -3.28 8.34
C LEU A 221 -10.15 -4.71 8.81
N TYR A 222 -9.16 -5.41 9.38
CA TYR A 222 -9.30 -6.78 9.86
C TYR A 222 -9.27 -6.82 11.39
N THR A 223 -10.43 -6.74 12.01
CA THR A 223 -10.56 -6.70 13.49
C THR A 223 -10.61 -8.06 14.17
N SER A 224 -10.67 -9.15 13.39
CA SER A 224 -10.64 -10.53 13.92
C SER A 224 -10.05 -11.47 12.88
N PRO A 225 -9.28 -12.50 13.27
CA PRO A 225 -8.80 -13.49 12.33
C PRO A 225 -10.00 -14.18 11.67
N SER A 226 -10.21 -13.89 10.39
CA SER A 226 -11.16 -14.62 9.56
C SER A 226 -10.67 -16.07 9.39
N PRO A 227 -11.55 -17.07 9.30
CA PRO A 227 -11.14 -18.41 8.90
C PRO A 227 -10.39 -18.44 7.56
N ARG A 228 -10.50 -17.36 6.79
CA ARG A 228 -9.77 -17.12 5.54
C ARG A 228 -8.36 -16.58 5.77
N ASP A 229 -8.08 -15.99 6.94
CA ASP A 229 -6.75 -15.46 7.31
C ASP A 229 -5.80 -16.55 7.81
N ARG A 230 -6.29 -17.76 8.04
CA ARG A 230 -5.47 -18.93 8.34
C ARG A 230 -4.57 -19.38 7.19
N VAL A 231 -4.81 -18.85 6.01
CA VAL A 231 -3.94 -19.04 4.85
C VAL A 231 -3.39 -17.67 4.52
N LEU A 232 -2.10 -17.46 4.71
CA LEU A 232 -1.30 -16.28 4.33
C LEU A 232 -1.39 -15.89 2.84
N SER A 233 -2.36 -16.45 2.13
CA SER A 233 -2.64 -16.26 0.71
C SER A 233 -3.39 -14.96 0.38
N ARG A 234 -3.48 -14.00 1.33
CA ARG A 234 -4.24 -12.76 1.14
C ARG A 234 -3.46 -11.51 1.52
N MET A 235 -2.22 -11.44 1.10
CA MET A 235 -1.68 -10.14 0.81
C MET A 235 -2.53 -9.55 -0.33
N PRO A 236 -3.11 -8.33 -0.21
CA PRO A 236 -3.68 -7.68 -1.36
C PRO A 236 -2.57 -7.64 -2.41
N SER A 237 -2.80 -8.26 -3.57
CA SER A 237 -1.97 -8.03 -4.73
C SER A 237 -2.30 -6.61 -5.20
N SER A 238 -1.72 -5.62 -4.53
CA SER A 238 -1.68 -4.26 -5.03
C SER A 238 -0.67 -4.25 -6.16
N ALA A 239 -1.14 -4.36 -7.38
CA ALA A 239 -0.42 -3.93 -8.56
C ALA A 239 -0.80 -2.49 -8.86
#